data_112ab1783ffd9317159952b240f8937c
#
_entry.id   112ab1783ffd9317159952b240f8937c
#
_cell.length_a   1.000
_cell.length_b   1.000
_cell.length_c   1.000
_cell.angle_alpha   90.00
_cell.angle_beta   90.00
_cell.angle_gamma   90.00
#
_symmetry.space_group_name_H-M   'P 1'
#
loop_
_entity.id
_entity.type
_entity.pdbx_description
1 polymer ?
#
loop_
_entity_poly.entity_id
_entity_poly.type
_entity_poly.pdbx_seq_one_letter_code
_entity_poly.pdbx_strand_id
1 'polypeptide(L)'
;MPTAAAPAKTGLGLSGTVMLFSAPALFASNMVAARWAHDANLPPVFLAFGRWLIALLILLPFAVPALRTHRRALWRGLPALLPLAVLGMGVAVAPQYIGAQTTSATNIALIFSCSPLLVTLLEAVIWRKPLSAPRAAGLALALGGVLVVLTRGDANALARLAFGQGDLWVLLAATGWAFYTVLQKRLTLPAVPDSARLATMMLGGALALAPFAGIEAAAGMAPAWTDPRLAAVLLFLAVVPSLGAYYVYGRLISQAGPATAGLSMFLVPVYAALLAWPLLGEAPQLFHAYGFAMILLGVKLASTRLRPAGAAAAA
;
A
#
# COMPACT_ATOMS: atom_id res chain seq x y z
N MET A 1 23.18 30.19 -28.91
CA MET A 1 23.74 29.98 -27.55
C MET A 1 22.78 29.02 -26.83
N PRO A 2 23.21 27.81 -26.45
CA PRO A 2 22.36 26.91 -25.68
C PRO A 2 22.30 27.42 -24.24
N THR A 3 21.08 27.66 -23.74
CA THR A 3 20.81 28.02 -22.35
C THR A 3 21.26 26.87 -21.43
N ALA A 4 22.20 27.16 -20.55
CA ALA A 4 22.69 26.23 -19.55
C ALA A 4 21.51 25.77 -18.69
N ALA A 5 21.28 24.44 -18.67
CA ALA A 5 20.34 23.82 -17.76
C ALA A 5 20.76 24.11 -16.31
N ALA A 6 19.86 24.70 -15.53
CA ALA A 6 20.10 24.97 -14.13
C ALA A 6 20.47 23.64 -13.40
N PRO A 7 21.48 23.68 -12.50
CA PRO A 7 21.90 22.49 -11.78
C PRO A 7 20.72 21.90 -10.98
N ALA A 8 20.47 20.61 -11.17
CA ALA A 8 19.49 19.88 -10.41
C ALA A 8 19.80 20.05 -8.90
N LYS A 9 18.84 20.58 -8.14
CA LYS A 9 18.97 20.72 -6.69
C LYS A 9 19.22 19.34 -6.08
N THR A 10 20.43 19.11 -5.60
CA THR A 10 20.93 17.83 -5.07
C THR A 10 20.52 17.59 -3.63
N GLY A 11 19.30 17.94 -3.22
CA GLY A 11 18.80 17.66 -1.87
C GLY A 11 17.30 17.87 -1.76
N LEU A 12 16.66 16.98 -0.99
CA LEU A 12 15.29 17.18 -0.53
C LEU A 12 15.26 18.43 0.35
N GLY A 13 14.48 19.46 -0.03
CA GLY A 13 14.20 20.57 0.86
C GLY A 13 13.49 20.09 2.13
N LEU A 14 13.39 20.95 3.16
CA LEU A 14 12.75 20.60 4.44
C LEU A 14 11.36 19.94 4.24
N SER A 15 10.54 20.48 3.34
CA SER A 15 9.21 19.93 3.03
C SER A 15 9.28 18.51 2.46
N GLY A 16 10.21 18.22 1.57
CA GLY A 16 10.42 16.87 1.02
C GLY A 16 10.90 15.88 2.08
N THR A 17 11.78 16.32 2.99
CA THR A 17 12.23 15.49 4.12
C THR A 17 11.07 15.17 5.07
N VAL A 18 10.25 16.17 5.41
CA VAL A 18 9.04 15.93 6.25
C VAL A 18 8.10 14.93 5.58
N MET A 19 7.85 15.05 4.27
CA MET A 19 7.00 14.11 3.53
C MET A 19 7.59 12.71 3.45
N LEU A 20 8.93 12.58 3.36
CA LEU A 20 9.63 11.29 3.32
C LEU A 20 9.35 10.45 4.58
N PHE A 21 9.26 11.10 5.73
CA PHE A 21 9.00 10.43 7.03
C PHE A 21 7.53 10.37 7.37
N SER A 22 6.72 11.38 7.02
CA SER A 22 5.30 11.40 7.38
C SER A 22 4.44 10.47 6.52
N ALA A 23 4.73 10.32 5.22
CA ALA A 23 3.95 9.43 4.35
C ALA A 23 3.89 7.99 4.87
N PRO A 24 5.02 7.32 5.19
CA PRO A 24 4.99 5.96 5.73
C PRO A 24 4.31 5.87 7.10
N ALA A 25 4.42 6.89 7.96
CA ALA A 25 3.72 6.93 9.24
C ALA A 25 2.19 6.97 9.05
N LEU A 26 1.70 7.77 8.10
CA LEU A 26 0.28 7.81 7.74
C LEU A 26 -0.22 6.48 7.17
N PHE A 27 0.57 5.78 6.36
CA PHE A 27 0.21 4.43 5.89
C PHE A 27 0.26 3.39 7.01
N ALA A 28 1.23 3.46 7.92
CA ALA A 28 1.33 2.56 9.06
C ALA A 28 0.12 2.70 9.99
N SER A 29 -0.39 3.90 10.19
CA SER A 29 -1.57 4.15 11.02
C SER A 29 -2.83 3.41 10.52
N ASN A 30 -2.92 3.14 9.21
CA ASN A 30 -4.00 2.31 8.64
C ASN A 30 -3.97 0.88 9.19
N MET A 31 -2.79 0.30 9.34
CA MET A 31 -2.63 -1.09 9.77
C MET A 31 -2.96 -1.24 11.26
N VAL A 32 -2.54 -0.25 12.06
CA VAL A 32 -2.87 -0.18 13.48
C VAL A 32 -4.36 0.05 13.69
N ALA A 33 -4.96 0.97 12.92
CA ALA A 33 -6.40 1.24 13.00
C ALA A 33 -7.24 0.03 12.56
N ALA A 34 -6.80 -0.74 11.56
CA ALA A 34 -7.48 -1.97 11.14
C ALA A 34 -7.47 -3.02 12.26
N ARG A 35 -6.34 -3.16 12.98
CA ARG A 35 -6.23 -4.08 14.11
C ARG A 35 -7.06 -3.61 15.31
N TRP A 36 -6.99 -2.32 15.64
CA TRP A 36 -7.82 -1.73 16.69
C TRP A 36 -9.32 -1.89 16.39
N ALA A 37 -9.73 -1.73 15.14
CA ALA A 37 -11.12 -1.91 14.73
C ALA A 37 -11.63 -3.34 14.96
N HIS A 38 -10.77 -4.36 14.81
CA HIS A 38 -11.08 -5.74 15.16
C HIS A 38 -11.35 -5.86 16.67
N ASP A 39 -10.47 -5.32 17.52
CA ASP A 39 -10.63 -5.36 18.97
C ASP A 39 -11.92 -4.63 19.44
N ALA A 40 -12.39 -3.67 18.65
CA ALA A 40 -13.67 -3.00 18.83
C ALA A 40 -14.87 -3.72 18.17
N ASN A 41 -14.68 -4.92 17.59
CA ASN A 41 -15.69 -5.72 16.88
C ASN A 41 -16.37 -4.98 15.72
N LEU A 42 -15.60 -4.14 14.98
CA LEU A 42 -16.14 -3.41 13.84
C LEU A 42 -16.00 -4.24 12.55
N PRO A 43 -17.05 -4.24 11.67
CA PRO A 43 -17.06 -5.05 10.45
C PRO A 43 -15.94 -4.66 9.47
N PRO A 44 -15.02 -5.57 9.09
CA PRO A 44 -13.83 -5.21 8.31
C PRO A 44 -14.14 -4.75 6.89
N VAL A 45 -15.06 -5.41 6.19
CA VAL A 45 -15.38 -5.02 4.81
C VAL A 45 -16.16 -3.71 4.78
N PHE A 46 -17.08 -3.53 5.74
CA PHE A 46 -17.78 -2.26 5.89
C PHE A 46 -16.82 -1.10 6.18
N LEU A 47 -15.80 -1.30 7.00
CA LEU A 47 -14.77 -0.28 7.24
C LEU A 47 -13.99 0.06 5.96
N ALA A 48 -13.63 -0.95 5.18
CA ALA A 48 -12.97 -0.74 3.88
C ALA A 48 -13.85 0.05 2.90
N PHE A 49 -15.14 -0.25 2.83
CA PHE A 49 -16.13 0.47 2.06
C PHE A 49 -16.32 1.91 2.56
N GLY A 50 -16.62 2.05 3.85
CA GLY A 50 -16.98 3.32 4.48
C GLY A 50 -15.83 4.32 4.43
N ARG A 51 -14.58 3.88 4.62
CA ARG A 51 -13.42 4.79 4.52
C ARG A 51 -13.31 5.47 3.15
N TRP A 52 -13.54 4.71 2.06
CA TRP A 52 -13.48 5.27 0.71
C TRP A 52 -14.67 6.15 0.40
N LEU A 53 -15.85 5.78 0.89
CA LEU A 53 -17.05 6.60 0.73
C LEU A 53 -16.90 7.94 1.44
N ILE A 54 -16.47 7.94 2.72
CA ILE A 54 -16.28 9.18 3.48
C ILE A 54 -15.13 10.01 2.90
N ALA A 55 -14.01 9.38 2.52
CA ALA A 55 -12.91 10.08 1.86
C ALA A 55 -13.36 10.74 0.55
N LEU A 56 -14.19 10.06 -0.25
CA LEU A 56 -14.80 10.62 -1.46
C LEU A 56 -15.68 11.82 -1.11
N LEU A 57 -16.58 11.70 -0.13
CA LEU A 57 -17.48 12.79 0.26
C LEU A 57 -16.70 14.03 0.72
N ILE A 58 -15.61 13.85 1.47
CA ILE A 58 -14.73 14.96 1.89
C ILE A 58 -13.99 15.57 0.69
N LEU A 59 -13.52 14.73 -0.26
CA LEU A 59 -12.79 15.20 -1.45
C LEU A 59 -13.70 15.85 -2.47
N LEU A 60 -14.98 15.46 -2.52
CA LEU A 60 -15.91 15.79 -3.58
C LEU A 60 -16.07 17.31 -3.83
N PRO A 61 -16.22 18.19 -2.81
CA PRO A 61 -16.30 19.63 -3.02
C PRO A 61 -15.13 20.21 -3.81
N PHE A 62 -13.94 19.66 -3.58
CA PHE A 62 -12.69 20.09 -4.25
C PHE A 62 -12.50 19.43 -5.62
N ALA A 63 -13.04 18.23 -5.82
CA ALA A 63 -12.91 17.47 -7.06
C ALA A 63 -13.98 17.82 -8.10
N VAL A 64 -15.18 18.28 -7.70
CA VAL A 64 -16.32 18.55 -8.61
C VAL A 64 -15.98 19.44 -9.79
N PRO A 65 -15.26 20.58 -9.65
CA PRO A 65 -14.90 21.38 -10.81
C PRO A 65 -14.10 20.59 -11.85
N ALA A 66 -13.08 19.85 -11.40
CA ALA A 66 -12.24 19.02 -12.25
C ALA A 66 -13.01 17.84 -12.86
N LEU A 67 -13.89 17.19 -12.10
CA LEU A 67 -14.77 16.10 -12.57
C LEU A 67 -15.67 16.57 -13.70
N ARG A 68 -16.30 17.75 -13.54
CA ARG A 68 -17.18 18.34 -14.56
C ARG A 68 -16.41 18.70 -15.83
N THR A 69 -15.29 19.39 -15.69
CA THR A 69 -14.45 19.84 -16.81
C THR A 69 -13.89 18.65 -17.61
N HIS A 70 -13.43 17.59 -16.93
CA HIS A 70 -12.75 16.47 -17.56
C HIS A 70 -13.65 15.22 -17.72
N ARG A 71 -14.98 15.36 -17.60
CA ARG A 71 -15.92 14.24 -17.63
C ARG A 71 -15.72 13.28 -18.82
N ARG A 72 -15.50 13.80 -20.03
CA ARG A 72 -15.29 12.98 -21.24
C ARG A 72 -14.01 12.19 -21.18
N ALA A 73 -12.92 12.77 -20.67
CA ALA A 73 -11.65 12.10 -20.49
C ALA A 73 -11.75 10.99 -19.43
N LEU A 74 -12.44 11.24 -18.33
CA LEU A 74 -12.71 10.27 -17.29
C LEU A 74 -13.54 9.08 -17.80
N TRP A 75 -14.63 9.32 -18.52
CA TRP A 75 -15.45 8.27 -19.13
C TRP A 75 -14.65 7.40 -20.10
N ARG A 76 -13.84 7.99 -20.97
CA ARG A 76 -12.94 7.25 -21.87
C ARG A 76 -11.84 6.50 -21.11
N GLY A 77 -11.43 7.01 -19.97
CA GLY A 77 -10.40 6.41 -19.10
C GLY A 77 -10.93 5.33 -18.14
N LEU A 78 -12.25 5.13 -18.02
CA LEU A 78 -12.83 4.13 -17.12
C LEU A 78 -12.27 2.72 -17.29
N PRO A 79 -12.01 2.20 -18.51
CA PRO A 79 -11.41 0.87 -18.68
C PRO A 79 -10.04 0.72 -18.01
N ALA A 80 -9.29 1.83 -17.86
CA ALA A 80 -8.03 1.85 -17.12
C ALA A 80 -8.23 2.12 -15.62
N LEU A 81 -9.16 3.02 -15.26
CA LEU A 81 -9.36 3.45 -13.88
C LEU A 81 -10.10 2.41 -13.03
N LEU A 82 -11.08 1.68 -13.59
CA LEU A 82 -11.87 0.71 -12.83
C LEU A 82 -11.04 -0.49 -12.31
N PRO A 83 -10.21 -1.16 -13.12
CA PRO A 83 -9.32 -2.19 -12.59
C PRO A 83 -8.39 -1.68 -11.50
N LEU A 84 -7.88 -0.44 -11.64
CA LEU A 84 -7.05 0.19 -10.62
C LEU A 84 -7.84 0.49 -9.34
N ALA A 85 -9.08 0.95 -9.45
CA ALA A 85 -9.96 1.19 -8.31
C ALA A 85 -10.27 -0.12 -7.57
N VAL A 86 -10.64 -1.17 -8.29
CA VAL A 86 -10.92 -2.49 -7.70
C VAL A 86 -9.68 -3.07 -7.01
N LEU A 87 -8.51 -3.04 -7.66
CA LEU A 87 -7.29 -3.59 -7.10
C LEU A 87 -6.73 -2.74 -5.96
N GLY A 88 -6.58 -1.43 -6.16
CA GLY A 88 -5.94 -0.54 -5.19
C GLY A 88 -6.82 -0.13 -4.01
N MET A 89 -8.13 -0.01 -4.23
CA MET A 89 -9.08 0.44 -3.20
C MET A 89 -9.92 -0.73 -2.63
N GLY A 90 -10.16 -1.77 -3.42
CA GLY A 90 -10.90 -2.96 -3.01
C GLY A 90 -9.98 -4.06 -2.50
N VAL A 91 -9.30 -4.78 -3.41
CA VAL A 91 -8.51 -5.99 -3.11
C VAL A 91 -7.29 -5.69 -2.22
N ALA A 92 -6.66 -4.53 -2.36
CA ALA A 92 -5.55 -4.16 -1.50
C ALA A 92 -5.98 -3.73 -0.07
N VAL A 93 -7.27 -3.52 0.18
CA VAL A 93 -7.75 -2.96 1.45
C VAL A 93 -8.65 -3.92 2.22
N ALA A 94 -9.74 -4.41 1.65
CA ALA A 94 -10.69 -5.27 2.38
C ALA A 94 -10.03 -6.55 2.92
N PRO A 95 -9.23 -7.30 2.14
CA PRO A 95 -8.51 -8.46 2.66
C PRO A 95 -7.53 -8.11 3.78
N GLN A 96 -6.89 -6.93 3.74
CA GLN A 96 -6.03 -6.47 4.83
C GLN A 96 -6.83 -6.31 6.14
N TYR A 97 -8.06 -5.80 6.08
CA TYR A 97 -8.90 -5.61 7.25
C TYR A 97 -9.46 -6.93 7.78
N ILE A 98 -9.82 -7.85 6.88
CA ILE A 98 -10.19 -9.23 7.25
C ILE A 98 -8.99 -9.90 7.92
N GLY A 99 -7.80 -9.76 7.35
CA GLY A 99 -6.56 -10.30 7.91
C GLY A 99 -6.24 -9.76 9.30
N ALA A 100 -6.51 -8.47 9.54
CA ALA A 100 -6.28 -7.82 10.83
C ALA A 100 -7.06 -8.45 11.99
N GLN A 101 -8.08 -9.26 11.70
CA GLN A 101 -8.83 -9.99 12.74
C GLN A 101 -8.00 -11.10 13.39
N THR A 102 -7.00 -11.66 12.70
CA THR A 102 -6.25 -12.83 13.17
C THR A 102 -4.73 -12.68 13.05
N THR A 103 -4.24 -11.50 12.60
CA THR A 103 -2.81 -11.18 12.56
C THR A 103 -2.50 -9.82 13.16
N SER A 104 -1.24 -9.56 13.54
CA SER A 104 -0.79 -8.32 14.16
C SER A 104 -0.62 -7.18 13.15
N ALA A 105 -0.72 -5.93 13.61
CA ALA A 105 -0.46 -4.75 12.79
C ALA A 105 0.98 -4.76 12.24
N THR A 106 1.94 -5.23 13.03
CA THR A 106 3.34 -5.37 12.61
C THR A 106 3.50 -6.40 11.48
N ASN A 107 2.84 -7.57 11.58
CA ASN A 107 2.84 -8.57 10.51
C ASN A 107 2.23 -8.00 9.22
N ILE A 108 1.09 -7.30 9.30
CA ILE A 108 0.48 -6.64 8.14
C ILE A 108 1.50 -5.74 7.44
N ALA A 109 2.17 -4.87 8.20
CA ALA A 109 3.15 -3.94 7.66
C ALA A 109 4.34 -4.65 7.00
N LEU A 110 4.85 -5.73 7.62
CA LEU A 110 5.97 -6.51 7.09
C LEU A 110 5.59 -7.23 5.79
N ILE A 111 4.42 -7.87 5.73
CA ILE A 111 3.93 -8.52 4.50
C ILE A 111 3.77 -7.48 3.39
N PHE A 112 3.20 -6.32 3.68
CA PHE A 112 3.08 -5.24 2.68
C PHE A 112 4.43 -4.69 2.22
N SER A 113 5.47 -4.72 3.06
CA SER A 113 6.81 -4.28 2.67
C SER A 113 7.44 -5.13 1.56
N CYS A 114 6.88 -6.31 1.28
CA CYS A 114 7.27 -7.17 0.16
C CYS A 114 6.61 -6.81 -1.17
N SER A 115 5.69 -5.85 -1.18
CA SER A 115 5.01 -5.44 -2.42
C SER A 115 5.95 -5.10 -3.58
N PRO A 116 7.10 -4.42 -3.40
CA PRO A 116 8.04 -4.18 -4.48
C PRO A 116 8.62 -5.45 -5.11
N LEU A 117 8.70 -6.52 -4.33
CA LEU A 117 9.17 -7.83 -4.79
C LEU A 117 8.09 -8.54 -5.59
N LEU A 118 6.85 -8.51 -5.09
CA LEU A 118 5.69 -9.00 -5.82
C LEU A 118 5.56 -8.27 -7.17
N VAL A 119 5.76 -6.94 -7.19
CA VAL A 119 5.82 -6.16 -8.44
C VAL A 119 6.90 -6.69 -9.38
N THR A 120 8.11 -6.95 -8.87
CA THR A 120 9.23 -7.46 -9.66
C THR A 120 8.94 -8.85 -10.21
N LEU A 121 8.36 -9.73 -9.38
CA LEU A 121 7.94 -11.07 -9.78
C LEU A 121 6.86 -11.03 -10.86
N LEU A 122 5.83 -10.21 -10.68
CA LEU A 122 4.77 -10.02 -11.66
C LEU A 122 5.33 -9.49 -13.00
N GLU A 123 6.25 -8.53 -12.95
CA GLU A 123 6.91 -8.05 -14.17
C GLU A 123 7.72 -9.15 -14.87
N ALA A 124 8.38 -10.01 -14.12
CA ALA A 124 9.15 -11.12 -14.69
C ALA A 124 8.25 -12.19 -15.30
N VAL A 125 7.19 -12.60 -14.62
CA VAL A 125 6.30 -13.68 -15.04
C VAL A 125 5.38 -13.22 -16.18
N ILE A 126 4.66 -12.12 -16.00
CA ILE A 126 3.62 -11.68 -16.95
C ILE A 126 4.24 -11.08 -18.21
N TRP A 127 5.30 -10.28 -18.05
CA TRP A 127 5.95 -9.61 -19.18
C TRP A 127 7.27 -10.26 -19.59
N ARG A 128 7.57 -11.46 -19.07
CA ARG A 128 8.76 -12.26 -19.42
C ARG A 128 10.06 -11.45 -19.37
N LYS A 129 10.14 -10.49 -18.44
CA LYS A 129 11.38 -9.74 -18.25
C LYS A 129 12.40 -10.64 -17.55
N PRO A 130 13.61 -10.82 -18.12
CA PRO A 130 14.62 -11.66 -17.48
C PRO A 130 15.01 -11.10 -16.12
N LEU A 131 15.01 -11.95 -15.10
CA LEU A 131 15.54 -11.64 -13.80
C LEU A 131 17.05 -11.81 -13.81
N SER A 132 17.79 -10.75 -13.56
CA SER A 132 19.24 -10.88 -13.32
C SER A 132 19.50 -11.63 -12.02
N ALA A 133 20.64 -12.31 -11.94
CA ALA A 133 21.00 -13.08 -10.74
C ALA A 133 20.91 -12.28 -9.42
N PRO A 134 21.39 -11.01 -9.33
CA PRO A 134 21.20 -10.21 -8.13
C PRO A 134 19.72 -9.93 -7.80
N ARG A 135 18.86 -9.74 -8.82
CA ARG A 135 17.42 -9.56 -8.59
C ARG A 135 16.76 -10.83 -8.08
N ALA A 136 17.12 -11.98 -8.65
CA ALA A 136 16.61 -13.28 -8.20
C ALA A 136 17.05 -13.57 -6.75
N ALA A 137 18.32 -13.34 -6.42
CA ALA A 137 18.84 -13.48 -5.07
C ALA A 137 18.17 -12.53 -4.06
N GLY A 138 17.98 -11.25 -4.46
CA GLY A 138 17.27 -10.27 -3.65
C GLY A 138 15.81 -10.65 -3.41
N LEU A 139 15.13 -11.15 -4.43
CA LEU A 139 13.75 -11.66 -4.32
C LEU A 139 13.69 -12.85 -3.36
N ALA A 140 14.59 -13.83 -3.49
CA ALA A 140 14.64 -15.01 -2.63
C ALA A 140 14.90 -14.62 -1.16
N LEU A 141 15.86 -13.71 -0.92
CA LEU A 141 16.18 -13.23 0.43
C LEU A 141 14.99 -12.53 1.09
N ALA A 142 14.29 -11.67 0.35
CA ALA A 142 13.17 -10.95 0.90
C ALA A 142 11.93 -11.84 1.09
N LEU A 143 11.68 -12.81 0.20
CA LEU A 143 10.64 -13.82 0.43
C LEU A 143 10.98 -14.68 1.66
N GLY A 144 12.27 -15.01 1.88
CA GLY A 144 12.74 -15.63 3.12
C GLY A 144 12.40 -14.79 4.35
N GLY A 145 12.59 -13.48 4.30
CA GLY A 145 12.19 -12.55 5.36
C GLY A 145 10.69 -12.57 5.64
N VAL A 146 9.84 -12.63 4.61
CA VAL A 146 8.38 -12.81 4.79
C VAL A 146 8.08 -14.11 5.49
N LEU A 147 8.72 -15.21 5.06
CA LEU A 147 8.50 -16.51 5.68
C LEU A 147 8.89 -16.51 7.16
N VAL A 148 10.00 -15.84 7.53
CA VAL A 148 10.40 -15.67 8.95
C VAL A 148 9.29 -14.96 9.74
N VAL A 149 8.65 -13.95 9.17
CA VAL A 149 7.54 -13.24 9.82
C VAL A 149 6.29 -14.12 9.92
N LEU A 150 5.89 -14.76 8.82
CA LEU A 150 4.70 -15.62 8.75
C LEU A 150 4.80 -16.82 9.71
N THR A 151 6.00 -17.39 9.86
CA THR A 151 6.27 -18.53 10.76
C THR A 151 6.60 -18.10 12.17
N ARG A 152 6.66 -16.81 12.46
CA ARG A 152 7.11 -16.25 13.74
C ARG A 152 8.51 -16.76 14.14
N GLY A 153 9.36 -17.04 13.16
CA GLY A 153 10.70 -17.61 13.36
C GLY A 153 10.73 -19.12 13.64
N ASP A 154 9.60 -19.81 13.64
CA ASP A 154 9.54 -21.27 13.82
C ASP A 154 9.59 -22.00 12.46
N ALA A 155 10.74 -22.65 12.18
CA ALA A 155 10.90 -23.44 10.96
C ALA A 155 9.91 -24.64 10.89
N ASN A 156 9.47 -25.18 12.03
CA ASN A 156 8.50 -26.26 12.06
C ASN A 156 7.10 -25.78 11.63
N ALA A 157 6.76 -24.49 11.86
CA ALA A 157 5.52 -23.90 11.36
C ALA A 157 5.49 -23.91 9.83
N LEU A 158 6.62 -23.67 9.17
CA LEU A 158 6.74 -23.78 7.72
C LEU A 158 6.53 -25.21 7.23
N ALA A 159 7.14 -26.18 7.90
CA ALA A 159 7.00 -27.61 7.55
C ALA A 159 5.56 -28.12 7.72
N ARG A 160 4.79 -27.54 8.66
CA ARG A 160 3.38 -27.86 8.91
C ARG A 160 2.40 -27.04 8.08
N LEU A 161 2.91 -26.11 7.24
CA LEU A 161 2.10 -25.09 6.51
C LEU A 161 1.12 -24.34 7.43
N ALA A 162 1.52 -24.13 8.69
CA ALA A 162 0.72 -23.48 9.71
C ALA A 162 0.81 -21.95 9.59
N PHE A 163 0.44 -21.40 8.41
CA PHE A 163 0.29 -19.96 8.23
C PHE A 163 -1.01 -19.50 8.89
N GLY A 164 -0.97 -18.35 9.54
CA GLY A 164 -2.16 -17.72 10.06
C GLY A 164 -3.10 -17.34 8.90
N GLN A 165 -4.39 -17.64 9.06
CA GLN A 165 -5.39 -17.26 8.04
C GLN A 165 -5.35 -15.77 7.74
N GLY A 166 -5.11 -14.92 8.75
CA GLY A 166 -4.99 -13.48 8.58
C GLY A 166 -3.81 -13.08 7.72
N ASP A 167 -2.67 -13.76 7.87
CA ASP A 167 -1.48 -13.48 7.07
C ASP A 167 -1.71 -13.77 5.57
N LEU A 168 -2.49 -14.82 5.26
CA LEU A 168 -2.87 -15.13 3.87
C LEU A 168 -3.80 -14.05 3.27
N TRP A 169 -4.74 -13.53 4.05
CA TRP A 169 -5.56 -12.39 3.63
C TRP A 169 -4.71 -11.15 3.37
N VAL A 170 -3.74 -10.87 4.23
CA VAL A 170 -2.80 -9.74 4.04
C VAL A 170 -1.92 -9.95 2.81
N LEU A 171 -1.46 -11.19 2.55
CA LEU A 171 -0.69 -11.51 1.34
C LEU A 171 -1.53 -11.29 0.07
N LEU A 172 -2.83 -11.64 0.09
CA LEU A 172 -3.76 -11.33 -0.99
C LEU A 172 -3.87 -9.82 -1.21
N ALA A 173 -3.99 -9.04 -0.13
CA ALA A 173 -4.04 -7.59 -0.20
C ALA A 173 -2.73 -6.99 -0.77
N ALA A 174 -1.57 -7.46 -0.32
CA ALA A 174 -0.26 -7.04 -0.84
C ALA A 174 -0.09 -7.41 -2.33
N THR A 175 -0.62 -8.55 -2.75
CA THR A 175 -0.65 -8.97 -4.15
C THR A 175 -1.55 -8.06 -4.98
N GLY A 176 -2.74 -7.72 -4.49
CA GLY A 176 -3.65 -6.74 -5.10
C GLY A 176 -2.97 -5.37 -5.28
N TRP A 177 -2.23 -4.92 -4.26
CA TRP A 177 -1.43 -3.69 -4.34
C TRP A 177 -0.31 -3.78 -5.38
N ALA A 178 0.34 -4.94 -5.50
CA ALA A 178 1.37 -5.15 -6.51
C ALA A 178 0.80 -5.10 -7.93
N PHE A 179 -0.34 -5.76 -8.18
CA PHE A 179 -1.07 -5.65 -9.45
C PHE A 179 -1.48 -4.21 -9.76
N TYR A 180 -2.07 -3.50 -8.78
CA TYR A 180 -2.39 -2.09 -8.91
C TYR A 180 -1.18 -1.27 -9.35
N THR A 181 -0.03 -1.46 -8.67
CA THR A 181 1.20 -0.73 -8.97
C THR A 181 1.73 -1.01 -10.37
N VAL A 182 1.69 -2.27 -10.81
CA VAL A 182 2.15 -2.67 -12.14
C VAL A 182 1.22 -2.12 -13.22
N LEU A 183 -0.09 -2.26 -13.05
CA LEU A 183 -1.08 -1.77 -14.00
C LEU A 183 -1.06 -0.24 -14.10
N GLN A 184 -0.85 0.49 -13.00
CA GLN A 184 -0.72 1.93 -13.01
C GLN A 184 0.43 2.43 -13.91
N LYS A 185 1.50 1.64 -14.02
CA LYS A 185 2.63 1.94 -14.94
C LYS A 185 2.36 1.54 -16.39
N ARG A 186 1.43 0.64 -16.63
CA ARG A 186 1.19 0.02 -17.94
C ARG A 186 -0.03 0.59 -18.66
N LEU A 187 -1.04 0.98 -17.91
CA LEU A 187 -2.25 1.54 -18.50
C LEU A 187 -2.04 3.01 -18.86
N THR A 188 -2.61 3.40 -19.99
CA THR A 188 -2.68 4.81 -20.38
C THR A 188 -3.75 5.50 -19.56
N LEU A 189 -3.32 6.22 -18.53
CA LEU A 189 -4.23 6.94 -17.65
C LEU A 189 -4.70 8.24 -18.31
N PRO A 190 -5.95 8.68 -18.07
CA PRO A 190 -6.42 9.96 -18.58
C PRO A 190 -5.62 11.12 -17.97
N ALA A 191 -5.28 12.09 -18.82
CA ALA A 191 -4.62 13.33 -18.42
C ALA A 191 -5.64 14.27 -17.75
N VAL A 192 -5.91 14.02 -16.46
CA VAL A 192 -6.85 14.77 -15.63
C VAL A 192 -6.17 15.12 -14.30
N PRO A 193 -6.65 16.18 -13.59
CA PRO A 193 -6.14 16.51 -12.26
C PRO A 193 -6.23 15.32 -11.29
N ASP A 194 -5.25 15.23 -10.39
CA ASP A 194 -5.15 14.13 -9.42
C ASP A 194 -6.40 14.01 -8.53
N SER A 195 -7.03 15.13 -8.16
CA SER A 195 -8.27 15.15 -7.40
C SER A 195 -9.43 14.43 -8.13
N ALA A 196 -9.59 14.69 -9.43
CA ALA A 196 -10.61 14.02 -10.23
C ALA A 196 -10.33 12.54 -10.43
N ARG A 197 -9.07 12.18 -10.68
CA ARG A 197 -8.64 10.78 -10.80
C ARG A 197 -8.85 10.03 -9.49
N LEU A 198 -8.40 10.58 -8.36
CA LEU A 198 -8.54 9.98 -7.05
C LEU A 198 -10.02 9.82 -6.66
N ALA A 199 -10.86 10.85 -6.86
CA ALA A 199 -12.29 10.76 -6.60
C ALA A 199 -12.97 9.66 -7.44
N THR A 200 -12.61 9.52 -8.72
CA THR A 200 -13.14 8.46 -9.59
C THR A 200 -12.72 7.08 -9.09
N MET A 201 -11.48 6.93 -8.64
CA MET A 201 -10.98 5.65 -8.10
C MET A 201 -11.62 5.33 -6.74
N MET A 202 -11.80 6.32 -5.85
CA MET A 202 -12.50 6.14 -4.57
C MET A 202 -13.95 5.69 -4.80
N LEU A 203 -14.65 6.30 -5.75
CA LEU A 203 -16.01 5.88 -6.14
C LEU A 203 -16.02 4.45 -6.66
N GLY A 204 -15.12 4.11 -7.58
CA GLY A 204 -15.00 2.75 -8.13
C GLY A 204 -14.69 1.70 -7.07
N GLY A 205 -13.79 2.01 -6.13
CA GLY A 205 -13.47 1.15 -5.00
C GLY A 205 -14.63 0.97 -4.03
N ALA A 206 -15.32 2.06 -3.68
CA ALA A 206 -16.51 1.99 -2.83
C ALA A 206 -17.62 1.17 -3.49
N LEU A 207 -17.91 1.39 -4.77
CA LEU A 207 -18.90 0.60 -5.50
C LEU A 207 -18.55 -0.88 -5.59
N ALA A 208 -17.27 -1.21 -5.77
CA ALA A 208 -16.79 -2.60 -5.78
C ALA A 208 -16.93 -3.28 -4.41
N LEU A 209 -16.77 -2.55 -3.32
CA LEU A 209 -16.87 -3.06 -1.95
C LEU A 209 -18.30 -3.10 -1.42
N ALA A 210 -19.20 -2.26 -1.92
CA ALA A 210 -20.59 -2.13 -1.45
C ALA A 210 -21.34 -3.47 -1.36
N PRO A 211 -21.32 -4.36 -2.38
CA PRO A 211 -22.03 -5.64 -2.29
C PRO A 211 -21.45 -6.55 -1.21
N PHE A 212 -20.13 -6.56 -1.02
CA PHE A 212 -19.48 -7.37 0.03
C PHE A 212 -19.76 -6.84 1.43
N ALA A 213 -19.80 -5.51 1.62
CA ALA A 213 -20.24 -4.91 2.88
C ALA A 213 -21.71 -5.21 3.17
N GLY A 214 -22.57 -5.28 2.14
CA GLY A 214 -23.97 -5.73 2.27
C GLY A 214 -24.08 -7.20 2.68
N ILE A 215 -23.27 -8.08 2.08
CA ILE A 215 -23.19 -9.50 2.45
C ILE A 215 -22.71 -9.66 3.90
N GLU A 216 -21.68 -8.92 4.30
CA GLU A 216 -21.15 -8.90 5.67
C GLU A 216 -22.23 -8.51 6.68
N ALA A 217 -23.00 -7.45 6.38
CA ALA A 217 -24.11 -7.02 7.23
C ALA A 217 -25.25 -8.07 7.28
N ALA A 218 -25.59 -8.68 6.15
CA ALA A 218 -26.59 -9.75 6.08
C ALA A 218 -26.17 -11.02 6.83
N ALA A 219 -24.87 -11.27 6.95
CA ALA A 219 -24.30 -12.36 7.74
C ALA A 219 -24.28 -12.09 9.26
N GLY A 220 -24.88 -10.98 9.71
CA GLY A 220 -24.99 -10.62 11.13
C GLY A 220 -23.88 -9.71 11.64
N MET A 221 -22.90 -9.34 10.79
CA MET A 221 -21.84 -8.37 11.12
C MET A 221 -22.25 -6.97 10.66
N ALA A 222 -23.44 -6.52 11.08
CA ALA A 222 -23.90 -5.17 10.76
C ALA A 222 -23.16 -4.13 11.62
N PRO A 223 -22.83 -2.95 11.06
CA PRO A 223 -22.20 -1.88 11.82
C PRO A 223 -23.14 -1.38 12.92
N ALA A 224 -22.61 -1.24 14.13
CA ALA A 224 -23.33 -0.65 15.24
C ALA A 224 -23.36 0.88 15.07
N TRP A 225 -24.38 1.42 14.41
CA TRP A 225 -24.49 2.83 14.06
C TRP A 225 -24.47 3.79 15.25
N THR A 226 -24.84 3.29 16.43
CA THR A 226 -24.85 4.05 17.69
C THR A 226 -23.50 4.02 18.40
N ASP A 227 -22.54 3.19 17.96
CA ASP A 227 -21.20 3.13 18.57
C ASP A 227 -20.34 4.30 18.05
N PRO A 228 -19.94 5.23 18.95
CA PRO A 228 -19.12 6.37 18.54
C PRO A 228 -17.74 5.94 17.99
N ARG A 229 -17.26 4.74 18.35
CA ARG A 229 -15.99 4.18 17.84
C ARG A 229 -16.06 3.95 16.34
N LEU A 230 -17.22 3.54 15.81
CA LEU A 230 -17.43 3.34 14.37
C LEU A 230 -17.20 4.66 13.61
N ALA A 231 -17.84 5.74 14.05
CA ALA A 231 -17.70 7.05 13.40
C ALA A 231 -16.26 7.57 13.50
N ALA A 232 -15.64 7.43 14.67
CA ALA A 232 -14.27 7.87 14.91
C ALA A 232 -13.26 7.14 14.02
N VAL A 233 -13.36 5.80 13.92
CA VAL A 233 -12.43 5.02 13.10
C VAL A 233 -12.65 5.27 11.60
N LEU A 234 -13.90 5.37 11.16
CA LEU A 234 -14.21 5.68 9.75
C LEU A 234 -13.66 7.04 9.35
N LEU A 235 -13.87 8.06 10.18
CA LEU A 235 -13.34 9.41 9.93
C LEU A 235 -11.80 9.41 9.93
N PHE A 236 -11.19 8.74 10.91
CA PHE A 236 -9.74 8.58 10.96
C PHE A 236 -9.19 7.91 9.69
N LEU A 237 -9.78 6.78 9.31
CA LEU A 237 -9.36 6.03 8.12
C LEU A 237 -9.56 6.82 6.82
N ALA A 238 -10.63 7.61 6.73
CA ALA A 238 -10.90 8.45 5.57
C ALA A 238 -9.92 9.63 5.46
N VAL A 239 -9.63 10.30 6.57
CA VAL A 239 -8.81 11.52 6.58
C VAL A 239 -7.32 11.18 6.59
N VAL A 240 -6.86 10.33 7.53
CA VAL A 240 -5.44 10.13 7.78
C VAL A 240 -4.80 9.20 6.76
N PRO A 241 -5.10 7.89 6.71
CA PRO A 241 -4.45 6.99 5.77
C PRO A 241 -5.04 7.00 4.36
N SER A 242 -6.23 7.60 4.13
CA SER A 242 -6.77 7.73 2.77
C SER A 242 -6.40 9.06 2.14
N LEU A 243 -6.98 10.18 2.58
CA LEU A 243 -6.71 11.48 1.96
C LEU A 243 -5.29 11.97 2.28
N GLY A 244 -4.91 11.97 3.56
CA GLY A 244 -3.62 12.48 4.01
C GLY A 244 -2.44 11.70 3.44
N ALA A 245 -2.45 10.36 3.57
CA ALA A 245 -1.36 9.54 3.06
C ALA A 245 -1.21 9.64 1.54
N TYR A 246 -2.31 9.56 0.80
CA TYR A 246 -2.26 9.67 -0.67
C TYR A 246 -1.83 11.07 -1.13
N TYR A 247 -2.28 12.13 -0.45
CA TYR A 247 -1.84 13.49 -0.75
C TYR A 247 -0.35 13.67 -0.50
N VAL A 248 0.12 13.34 0.71
CA VAL A 248 1.53 13.48 1.10
C VAL A 248 2.43 12.64 0.20
N TYR A 249 2.04 11.38 -0.06
CA TYR A 249 2.80 10.48 -0.92
C TYR A 249 2.85 10.95 -2.38
N GLY A 250 1.72 11.44 -2.91
CA GLY A 250 1.67 12.04 -4.25
C GLY A 250 2.58 13.27 -4.38
N ARG A 251 2.59 14.14 -3.36
CA ARG A 251 3.51 15.29 -3.29
C ARG A 251 4.96 14.85 -3.18
N LEU A 252 5.25 13.81 -2.40
CA LEU A 252 6.60 13.25 -2.31
C LEU A 252 7.07 12.70 -3.67
N ILE A 253 6.21 11.97 -4.39
CA ILE A 253 6.52 11.51 -5.75
C ILE A 253 6.85 12.68 -6.67
N SER A 254 6.07 13.77 -6.61
CA SER A 254 6.30 14.93 -7.47
C SER A 254 7.59 15.70 -7.15
N GLN A 255 8.03 15.72 -5.89
CA GLN A 255 9.23 16.44 -5.44
C GLN A 255 10.51 15.60 -5.50
N ALA A 256 10.43 14.35 -5.08
CA ALA A 256 11.59 13.46 -4.89
C ALA A 256 11.67 12.33 -5.93
N GLY A 257 10.64 12.18 -6.73
CA GLY A 257 10.51 11.08 -7.70
C GLY A 257 9.99 9.80 -7.08
N PRO A 258 9.45 8.89 -7.93
CA PRO A 258 8.78 7.67 -7.47
C PRO A 258 9.73 6.67 -6.78
N ALA A 259 11.01 6.66 -7.15
CA ALA A 259 12.00 5.79 -6.52
C ALA A 259 12.23 6.16 -5.04
N THR A 260 12.44 7.44 -4.75
CA THR A 260 12.64 7.93 -3.38
C THR A 260 11.37 7.75 -2.54
N ALA A 261 10.19 8.06 -3.11
CA ALA A 261 8.92 7.83 -2.45
C ALA A 261 8.70 6.33 -2.14
N GLY A 262 9.02 5.44 -3.08
CA GLY A 262 8.95 3.99 -2.86
C GLY A 262 9.88 3.51 -1.74
N LEU A 263 11.10 4.05 -1.66
CA LEU A 263 12.04 3.71 -0.59
C LEU A 263 11.52 4.13 0.79
N SER A 264 10.80 5.24 0.91
CA SER A 264 10.25 5.66 2.20
C SER A 264 9.25 4.64 2.77
N MET A 265 8.55 3.88 1.92
CA MET A 265 7.57 2.88 2.35
C MET A 265 8.18 1.73 3.16
N PHE A 266 9.51 1.52 3.10
CA PHE A 266 10.18 0.58 3.98
C PHE A 266 10.20 1.00 5.46
N LEU A 267 9.88 2.24 5.75
CA LEU A 267 9.67 2.71 7.14
C LEU A 267 8.30 2.31 7.70
N VAL A 268 7.35 1.90 6.86
CA VAL A 268 6.00 1.50 7.30
C VAL A 268 6.03 0.43 8.40
N PRO A 269 6.78 -0.68 8.30
CA PRO A 269 6.83 -1.67 9.37
C PRO A 269 7.39 -1.12 10.69
N VAL A 270 8.36 -0.22 10.61
CA VAL A 270 8.94 0.42 11.80
C VAL A 270 7.88 1.27 12.50
N TYR A 271 7.18 2.12 11.75
CA TYR A 271 6.10 2.93 12.30
C TYR A 271 4.93 2.08 12.80
N ALA A 272 4.57 1.00 12.09
CA ALA A 272 3.53 0.09 12.53
C ALA A 272 3.87 -0.54 13.88
N ALA A 273 5.10 -1.05 14.05
CA ALA A 273 5.56 -1.62 15.32
C ALA A 273 5.60 -0.57 16.45
N LEU A 274 6.11 0.63 16.16
CA LEU A 274 6.17 1.73 17.13
C LEU A 274 4.79 2.22 17.58
N LEU A 275 3.79 2.17 16.69
CA LEU A 275 2.41 2.56 17.01
C LEU A 275 1.63 1.40 17.65
N ALA A 276 1.83 0.16 17.18
CA ALA A 276 1.10 -1.02 17.68
C ALA A 276 1.47 -1.35 19.13
N TRP A 277 2.73 -1.15 19.51
CA TRP A 277 3.18 -1.44 20.88
C TRP A 277 2.38 -0.66 21.93
N PRO A 278 2.38 0.69 21.96
CA PRO A 278 1.64 1.44 22.98
C PRO A 278 0.11 1.43 22.79
N LEU A 279 -0.38 1.28 21.55
CA LEU A 279 -1.82 1.38 21.24
C LEU A 279 -2.55 0.06 21.31
N LEU A 280 -1.88 -1.06 21.02
CA LEU A 280 -2.47 -2.40 20.93
C LEU A 280 -1.80 -3.40 21.87
N GLY A 281 -0.74 -3.04 22.60
CA GLY A 281 0.04 -3.96 23.40
C GLY A 281 0.88 -4.97 22.59
N GLU A 282 1.01 -4.78 21.27
CA GLU A 282 1.75 -5.68 20.38
C GLU A 282 3.25 -5.38 20.44
N ALA A 283 3.97 -5.95 21.40
CA ALA A 283 5.41 -5.75 21.55
C ALA A 283 6.19 -6.34 20.35
N PRO A 284 7.15 -5.60 19.77
CA PRO A 284 8.03 -6.12 18.72
C PRO A 284 8.79 -7.35 19.20
N GLN A 285 8.86 -8.39 18.35
CA GLN A 285 9.58 -9.63 18.61
C GLN A 285 10.84 -9.72 17.75
N LEU A 286 11.81 -10.55 18.14
CA LEU A 286 13.07 -10.70 17.41
C LEU A 286 12.86 -11.15 15.95
N PHE A 287 11.88 -12.01 15.69
CA PHE A 287 11.59 -12.45 14.32
C PHE A 287 11.13 -11.29 13.42
N HIS A 288 10.47 -10.25 13.96
CA HIS A 288 10.14 -9.06 13.21
C HIS A 288 11.41 -8.32 12.75
N ALA A 289 12.42 -8.20 13.64
CA ALA A 289 13.69 -7.56 13.31
C ALA A 289 14.46 -8.33 12.23
N TYR A 290 14.56 -9.66 12.38
CA TYR A 290 15.22 -10.51 11.38
C TYR A 290 14.48 -10.50 10.03
N GLY A 291 13.17 -10.68 10.04
CA GLY A 291 12.35 -10.63 8.82
C GLY A 291 12.47 -9.28 8.11
N PHE A 292 12.40 -8.17 8.86
CA PHE A 292 12.57 -6.83 8.31
C PHE A 292 13.97 -6.62 7.70
N ALA A 293 15.04 -7.03 8.41
CA ALA A 293 16.39 -6.93 7.88
C ALA A 293 16.56 -7.71 6.57
N MET A 294 16.04 -8.95 6.51
CA MET A 294 16.07 -9.77 5.28
C MET A 294 15.29 -9.12 4.15
N ILE A 295 14.11 -8.55 4.42
CA ILE A 295 13.30 -7.85 3.43
C ILE A 295 14.06 -6.63 2.88
N LEU A 296 14.63 -5.79 3.75
CA LEU A 296 15.38 -4.60 3.34
C LEU A 296 16.60 -4.94 2.49
N LEU A 297 17.39 -5.93 2.94
CA LEU A 297 18.58 -6.40 2.21
C LEU A 297 18.18 -7.00 0.86
N GLY A 298 17.14 -7.81 0.83
CA GLY A 298 16.62 -8.41 -0.38
C GLY A 298 16.13 -7.37 -1.40
N VAL A 299 15.38 -6.36 -0.93
CA VAL A 299 14.94 -5.26 -1.79
C VAL A 299 16.11 -4.42 -2.29
N LYS A 300 17.08 -4.09 -1.43
CA LYS A 300 18.29 -3.38 -1.83
C LYS A 300 19.03 -4.15 -2.94
N LEU A 301 19.20 -5.46 -2.76
CA LEU A 301 19.87 -6.34 -3.73
C LEU A 301 19.10 -6.42 -5.04
N ALA A 302 17.76 -6.58 -4.97
CA ALA A 302 16.90 -6.61 -6.16
C ALA A 302 16.83 -5.28 -6.92
N SER A 303 17.09 -4.16 -6.24
CA SER A 303 17.07 -2.80 -6.81
C SER A 303 18.41 -2.40 -7.45
N THR A 304 19.48 -3.17 -7.24
CA THR A 304 20.80 -2.88 -7.82
C THR A 304 20.72 -2.99 -9.34
N ARG A 305 20.86 -1.86 -10.02
CA ARG A 305 21.04 -1.84 -11.49
C ARG A 305 22.44 -2.41 -11.79
N LEU A 306 22.51 -3.54 -12.47
CA LEU A 306 23.76 -3.92 -13.12
C LEU A 306 24.13 -2.79 -14.10
N ARG A 307 25.26 -2.12 -13.88
CA ARG A 307 25.88 -1.33 -14.94
C ARG A 307 26.06 -2.27 -16.13
N PRO A 308 25.61 -1.89 -17.33
CA PRO A 308 25.92 -2.72 -18.50
C PRO A 308 27.42 -2.91 -18.57
N ALA A 309 27.85 -4.16 -18.71
CA ALA A 309 29.27 -4.56 -18.78
C ALA A 309 30.07 -3.95 -19.95
N GLY A 310 29.47 -3.07 -20.74
CA GLY A 310 30.08 -2.41 -21.89
C GLY A 310 30.62 -0.99 -21.63
N ALA A 311 30.46 -0.41 -20.42
CA ALA A 311 30.95 0.95 -20.15
C ALA A 311 32.42 1.02 -19.67
N ALA A 312 33.07 -0.13 -19.44
CA ALA A 312 34.47 -0.20 -19.01
C ALA A 312 35.48 -0.44 -20.17
N ALA A 313 35.00 -0.56 -21.43
CA ALA A 313 35.87 -0.79 -22.59
C ALA A 313 36.00 0.43 -23.51
N ALA A 314 35.52 1.61 -23.06
CA ALA A 314 35.59 2.87 -23.83
C ALA A 314 36.18 4.02 -22.98
N ALA A 315 37.12 3.73 -22.08
CA ALA A 315 37.94 4.73 -21.39
C ALA A 315 39.42 4.46 -21.62
#